data_ac50732f9a8e3eead9b7e29bf63749c8
#
_entry.id   ac50732f9a8e3eead9b7e29bf63749c8
#
_cell.length_a   1.000
_cell.length_b   1.000
_cell.length_c   1.000
_cell.angle_alpha   90.00
_cell.angle_beta   90.00
_cell.angle_gamma   90.00
#
_symmetry.space_group_name_H-M   'P 1'
#
loop_
_entity.id
_entity.type
_entity.pdbx_description
1 polymer ?
#
loop_
_entity_poly.entity_id
_entity_poly.type
_entity_poly.pdbx_seq_one_letter_code
_entity_poly.pdbx_strand_id
1 'polypeptide(L)'
;EFPSLRQEILEDMVRLRGIVYPSLVLMPSLNDVHQDHATVAQEGLRAFKRSTVLCYEDPWNNFSFQNQMFVTLTDEQLEKKVAAVYADVSQRGRDYTQPEFIRSLAHVRGVQIGVPYAEVFEAPRIVL
;
A
#
# COMPACT_ATOMS: atom_id res chain seq x y z
N GLU A 1 9.26 11.28 -12.73
CA GLU A 1 10.39 12.02 -12.18
C GLU A 1 11.22 11.21 -11.18
N PHE A 2 10.58 10.41 -10.32
CA PHE A 2 11.27 9.56 -9.34
C PHE A 2 12.28 8.58 -9.94
N PRO A 3 12.08 7.98 -11.13
CA PRO A 3 13.08 7.10 -11.71
C PRO A 3 14.47 7.75 -11.90
N SER A 4 14.51 9.04 -12.18
CA SER A 4 15.78 9.77 -12.33
C SER A 4 16.45 10.12 -11.00
N LEU A 5 15.71 9.98 -9.89
CA LEU A 5 16.14 10.33 -8.54
C LEU A 5 16.31 9.09 -7.63
N ARG A 6 16.42 7.91 -8.22
CA ARG A 6 16.42 6.63 -7.48
C ARG A 6 17.45 6.58 -6.36
N GLN A 7 18.68 7.04 -6.64
CA GLN A 7 19.75 7.01 -5.65
C GLN A 7 19.46 7.94 -4.48
N GLU A 8 18.95 9.13 -4.76
CA GLU A 8 18.61 10.11 -3.73
C GLU A 8 17.46 9.61 -2.85
N ILE A 9 16.44 8.98 -3.47
CA ILE A 9 15.33 8.37 -2.75
C ILE A 9 15.83 7.25 -1.83
N LEU A 10 16.72 6.39 -2.34
CA LEU A 10 17.32 5.33 -1.52
C LEU A 10 18.08 5.91 -0.33
N GLU A 11 18.88 6.93 -0.55
CA GLU A 11 19.66 7.58 0.52
C GLU A 11 18.76 8.21 1.58
N ASP A 12 17.67 8.84 1.17
CA ASP A 12 16.68 9.40 2.09
C ASP A 12 16.00 8.30 2.93
N MET A 13 15.66 7.19 2.31
CA MET A 13 15.07 6.04 3.00
C MET A 13 16.05 5.41 3.99
N VAL A 14 17.31 5.28 3.62
CA VAL A 14 18.36 4.75 4.51
C VAL A 14 18.55 5.68 5.70
N ARG A 15 18.53 6.98 5.47
CA ARG A 15 18.60 7.96 6.56
C ARG A 15 17.40 7.85 7.49
N LEU A 16 16.21 7.75 6.93
CA LEU A 16 14.98 7.58 7.70
C LEU A 16 14.99 6.28 8.52
N ARG A 17 15.45 5.19 7.93
CA ARG A 17 15.61 3.91 8.63
C ARG A 17 16.47 4.05 9.87
N GLY A 18 17.56 4.81 9.78
CA GLY A 18 18.47 5.05 10.90
C GLY A 18 17.86 5.89 12.03
N ILE A 19 16.77 6.60 11.76
CA ILE A 19 16.04 7.41 12.74
C ILE A 19 14.88 6.65 13.36
N VAL A 20 14.09 5.97 12.52
CA VAL A 20 12.80 5.36 12.91
C VAL A 20 12.95 3.90 13.35
N TYR A 21 13.90 3.15 12.77
CA TYR A 21 14.06 1.70 13.01
C TYR A 21 12.75 0.93 12.84
N PRO A 22 12.07 1.00 11.68
CA PRO A 22 10.75 0.39 11.54
C PRO A 22 10.81 -1.13 11.54
N SER A 23 9.86 -1.77 12.21
CA SER A 23 9.65 -3.21 12.10
C SER A 23 8.72 -3.57 10.94
N LEU A 24 7.85 -2.65 10.55
CA LEU A 24 6.88 -2.81 9.46
C LEU A 24 6.95 -1.61 8.53
N VAL A 25 7.01 -1.88 7.23
CA VAL A 25 6.97 -0.86 6.17
C VAL A 25 5.80 -1.19 5.24
N LEU A 26 4.96 -0.20 4.99
CA LEU A 26 3.90 -0.28 4.00
C LEU A 26 4.32 0.55 2.78
N MET A 27 4.20 -0.01 1.60
CA MET A 27 4.63 0.65 0.37
C MET A 27 3.78 0.20 -0.83
N PRO A 28 3.87 0.91 -1.99
CA PRO A 28 3.23 0.44 -3.22
C PRO A 28 3.77 -0.91 -3.68
N SER A 29 3.01 -1.57 -4.55
CA SER A 29 3.43 -2.83 -5.17
C SER A 29 4.62 -2.63 -6.13
N LEU A 30 5.48 -3.63 -6.21
CA LEU A 30 6.53 -3.68 -7.23
C LEU A 30 5.97 -3.77 -8.65
N ASN A 31 4.71 -4.18 -8.79
CA ASN A 31 4.00 -4.30 -10.07
C ASN A 31 3.07 -3.11 -10.36
N ASP A 32 3.28 -2.00 -9.67
CA ASP A 32 2.54 -0.76 -9.93
C ASP A 32 3.01 -0.15 -11.25
N VAL A 33 2.07 0.22 -12.12
CA VAL A 33 2.40 0.82 -13.42
C VAL A 33 2.75 2.31 -13.31
N HIS A 34 2.45 2.94 -12.18
CA HIS A 34 2.87 4.31 -11.93
C HIS A 34 4.37 4.33 -11.62
N GLN A 35 5.14 5.00 -12.47
CA GLN A 35 6.60 4.96 -12.37
C GLN A 35 7.16 5.44 -11.03
N ASP A 36 6.53 6.43 -10.41
CA ASP A 36 6.96 6.92 -9.09
C ASP A 36 6.70 5.89 -8.01
N HIS A 37 5.54 5.24 -8.04
CA HIS A 37 5.21 4.17 -7.10
C HIS A 37 6.16 2.97 -7.24
N ALA A 38 6.43 2.55 -8.46
CA ALA A 38 7.35 1.44 -8.72
C ALA A 38 8.76 1.75 -8.22
N THR A 39 9.23 2.98 -8.42
CA THR A 39 10.53 3.42 -7.93
C THR A 39 10.60 3.39 -6.39
N VAL A 40 9.58 3.93 -5.72
CA VAL A 40 9.49 3.91 -4.25
C VAL A 40 9.49 2.47 -3.73
N ALA A 41 8.73 1.58 -4.37
CA ALA A 41 8.67 0.17 -3.97
C ALA A 41 10.03 -0.52 -4.11
N GLN A 42 10.71 -0.34 -5.23
CA GLN A 42 12.02 -0.95 -5.48
C GLN A 42 13.06 -0.44 -4.48
N GLU A 43 13.15 0.85 -4.26
CA GLU A 43 14.12 1.42 -3.34
C GLU A 43 13.75 1.16 -1.87
N GLY A 44 12.47 1.12 -1.56
CA GLY A 44 11.98 0.74 -0.22
C GLY A 44 12.38 -0.69 0.15
N LEU A 45 12.25 -1.62 -0.79
CA LEU A 45 12.65 -3.01 -0.55
C LEU A 45 14.16 -3.14 -0.31
N ARG A 46 14.97 -2.32 -0.98
CA ARG A 46 16.42 -2.26 -0.77
C ARG A 46 16.78 -1.61 0.57
N ALA A 47 16.13 -0.51 0.91
CA ALA A 47 16.48 0.27 2.10
C ALA A 47 16.10 -0.43 3.40
N PHE A 48 14.96 -1.12 3.43
CA PHE A 48 14.37 -1.68 4.65
C PHE A 48 14.54 -3.20 4.74
N LYS A 49 15.77 -3.67 4.56
CA LYS A 49 16.10 -5.12 4.50
C LYS A 49 15.74 -5.90 5.76
N ARG A 50 15.68 -5.26 6.90
CA ARG A 50 15.43 -5.92 8.19
C ARG A 50 13.99 -5.80 8.66
N SER A 51 13.15 -5.12 7.88
CA SER A 51 11.75 -4.89 8.20
C SER A 51 10.86 -5.87 7.46
N THR A 52 9.71 -6.19 8.05
CA THR A 52 8.60 -6.75 7.30
C THR A 52 8.11 -5.69 6.32
N VAL A 53 7.96 -6.05 5.07
CA VAL A 53 7.49 -5.16 4.01
C VAL A 53 6.18 -5.72 3.45
N LEU A 54 5.13 -4.92 3.50
CA LEU A 54 3.84 -5.23 2.93
C LEU A 54 3.50 -4.18 1.87
N CYS A 55 3.00 -4.65 0.73
CA CYS A 55 2.58 -3.77 -0.35
C CYS A 55 1.06 -3.67 -0.39
N TYR A 56 0.53 -2.46 -0.28
CA TYR A 56 -0.91 -2.23 -0.35
C TYR A 56 -1.44 -2.31 -1.78
N GLU A 57 -2.74 -2.49 -1.92
CA GLU A 57 -3.41 -2.67 -3.21
C GLU A 57 -3.87 -1.33 -3.78
N ASP A 58 -3.48 -1.08 -5.04
CA ASP A 58 -4.00 0.00 -5.86
C ASP A 58 -4.53 -0.60 -7.18
N PRO A 59 -5.75 -1.16 -7.20
CA PRO A 59 -6.24 -1.94 -8.34
C PRO A 59 -6.18 -1.22 -9.67
N TRP A 60 -6.32 0.11 -9.66
CA TRP A 60 -6.25 0.94 -10.87
C TRP A 60 -4.84 1.04 -11.47
N ASN A 61 -3.80 0.72 -10.69
CA ASN A 61 -2.40 0.79 -11.09
C ASN A 61 -1.67 -0.54 -11.04
N ASN A 62 -2.22 -1.56 -10.38
CA ASN A 62 -1.54 -2.84 -10.27
C ASN A 62 -1.76 -3.67 -11.54
N PHE A 63 -0.70 -3.88 -12.31
CA PHE A 63 -0.72 -4.77 -13.47
C PHE A 63 -0.96 -6.22 -13.04
N SER A 64 -0.32 -6.63 -11.97
CA SER A 64 -0.59 -7.88 -11.27
C SER A 64 -0.47 -7.64 -9.78
N PHE A 65 -1.19 -8.43 -8.97
CA PHE A 65 -1.16 -8.29 -7.52
C PHE A 65 -1.37 -9.64 -6.85
N GLN A 66 -0.51 -9.97 -5.90
CA GLN A 66 -0.56 -11.23 -5.15
C GLN A 66 -1.32 -11.03 -3.85
N ASN A 67 -2.45 -11.70 -3.70
CA ASN A 67 -3.27 -11.63 -2.48
C ASN A 67 -2.67 -12.56 -1.42
N GLN A 68 -1.66 -12.09 -0.69
CA GLN A 68 -0.87 -12.91 0.22
C GLN A 68 -1.20 -12.73 1.69
N MET A 69 -1.67 -11.57 2.07
CA MET A 69 -2.01 -11.29 3.46
C MET A 69 -3.32 -10.50 3.50
N PHE A 70 -4.26 -10.96 4.32
CA PHE A 70 -5.55 -10.31 4.50
C PHE A 70 -5.65 -9.74 5.91
N VAL A 71 -6.15 -8.52 6.02
CA VAL A 71 -6.43 -7.87 7.28
C VAL A 71 -7.94 -7.63 7.35
N THR A 72 -8.60 -8.30 8.28
CA THR A 72 -10.04 -8.12 8.51
C THR A 72 -10.30 -6.71 9.03
N LEU A 73 -11.31 -6.06 8.47
CA LEU A 73 -11.73 -4.72 8.90
C LEU A 73 -13.07 -4.78 9.61
N THR A 74 -13.19 -4.02 10.70
CA THR A 74 -14.50 -3.73 11.29
C THR A 74 -15.20 -2.65 10.47
N ASP A 75 -16.52 -2.51 10.66
CA ASP A 75 -17.29 -1.43 10.02
C ASP A 75 -16.69 -0.06 10.36
N GLU A 76 -16.31 0.15 11.62
CA GLU A 76 -15.72 1.41 12.07
C GLU A 76 -14.39 1.70 11.38
N GLN A 77 -13.53 0.68 11.26
CA GLN A 77 -12.24 0.84 10.56
C GLN A 77 -12.44 1.16 9.08
N LEU A 78 -13.38 0.50 8.43
CA LEU A 78 -13.70 0.78 7.03
C LEU A 78 -14.18 2.22 6.85
N GLU A 79 -15.08 2.70 7.72
CA GLU A 79 -15.59 4.06 7.62
C GLU A 79 -14.50 5.10 7.89
N LYS A 80 -13.55 4.82 8.78
CA LYS A 80 -12.38 5.67 8.98
C LYS A 80 -11.53 5.77 7.71
N LYS A 81 -11.31 4.65 7.04
CA LYS A 81 -10.58 4.62 5.77
C LYS A 81 -11.30 5.43 4.70
N VAL A 82 -12.61 5.23 4.55
CA VAL A 82 -13.43 5.97 3.59
C VAL A 82 -13.30 7.47 3.83
N ALA A 83 -13.43 7.91 5.07
CA ALA A 83 -13.32 9.32 5.44
C ALA A 83 -11.92 9.89 5.16
N ALA A 84 -10.87 9.13 5.49
CA ALA A 84 -9.49 9.55 5.30
C ALA A 84 -9.16 9.72 3.82
N VAL A 85 -9.58 8.79 2.97
CA VAL A 85 -9.33 8.87 1.52
C VAL A 85 -10.11 10.03 0.91
N TYR A 86 -11.37 10.22 1.30
CA TYR A 86 -12.19 11.32 0.78
C TYR A 86 -11.69 12.69 1.22
N ALA A 87 -10.99 12.77 2.34
CA ALA A 87 -10.42 14.03 2.85
C ALA A 87 -9.23 14.52 2.01
N ASP A 88 -8.61 13.68 1.18
CA ASP A 88 -7.53 14.10 0.30
C ASP A 88 -8.09 14.92 -0.87
N VAL A 89 -8.00 16.24 -0.74
CA VAL A 89 -8.53 17.19 -1.72
C VAL A 89 -7.89 17.02 -3.09
N SER A 90 -6.59 16.65 -3.15
CA SER A 90 -5.85 16.50 -4.40
C SER A 90 -6.37 15.34 -5.25
N GLN A 91 -6.97 14.34 -4.61
CA GLN A 91 -7.49 13.13 -5.26
C GLN A 91 -9.02 13.11 -5.33
N ARG A 92 -9.69 14.09 -4.73
CA ARG A 92 -11.15 14.15 -4.72
C ARG A 92 -11.69 14.24 -6.15
N GLY A 93 -12.67 13.42 -6.49
CA GLY A 93 -13.22 13.32 -7.84
C GLY A 93 -12.65 12.18 -8.66
N ARG A 94 -11.60 11.51 -8.22
CA ARG A 94 -11.13 10.27 -8.83
C ARG A 94 -12.07 9.13 -8.47
N ASP A 95 -12.29 8.20 -9.41
CA ASP A 95 -13.19 7.06 -9.18
C ASP A 95 -12.75 6.19 -8.01
N TYR A 96 -11.44 5.99 -7.87
CA TYR A 96 -10.87 5.14 -6.82
C TYR A 96 -10.86 5.80 -5.43
N THR A 97 -11.23 7.07 -5.30
CA THR A 97 -11.38 7.74 -4.00
C THR A 97 -12.83 7.79 -3.54
N GLN A 98 -13.77 7.34 -4.36
CA GLN A 98 -15.18 7.37 -4.01
C GLN A 98 -15.51 6.34 -2.92
N PRO A 99 -16.36 6.69 -1.94
CA PRO A 99 -16.73 5.78 -0.85
C PRO A 99 -17.26 4.43 -1.34
N GLU A 100 -18.06 4.43 -2.39
CA GLU A 100 -18.61 3.21 -2.96
C GLU A 100 -17.51 2.27 -3.46
N PHE A 101 -16.50 2.79 -4.15
CA PHE A 101 -15.39 1.98 -4.63
C PHE A 101 -14.63 1.34 -3.46
N ILE A 102 -14.29 2.14 -2.44
CA ILE A 102 -13.52 1.68 -1.29
C ILE A 102 -14.28 0.60 -0.53
N ARG A 103 -15.57 0.79 -0.28
CA ARG A 103 -16.41 -0.20 0.40
C ARG A 103 -16.56 -1.48 -0.44
N SER A 104 -16.75 -1.34 -1.74
CA SER A 104 -16.89 -2.47 -2.65
C SER A 104 -15.64 -3.32 -2.70
N LEU A 105 -14.46 -2.70 -2.79
CA LEU A 105 -13.19 -3.41 -2.78
C LEU A 105 -12.98 -4.15 -1.46
N ALA A 106 -13.25 -3.50 -0.34
CA ALA A 106 -13.15 -4.13 0.98
C ALA A 106 -14.09 -5.33 1.10
N HIS A 107 -15.30 -5.24 0.52
CA HIS A 107 -16.25 -6.35 0.50
C HIS A 107 -15.75 -7.50 -0.37
N VAL A 108 -15.25 -7.23 -1.57
CA VAL A 108 -14.65 -8.26 -2.44
C VAL A 108 -13.56 -9.03 -1.70
N ARG A 109 -12.66 -8.33 -1.03
CA ARG A 109 -11.57 -8.96 -0.29
C ARG A 109 -12.07 -9.72 0.93
N GLY A 110 -13.08 -9.20 1.62
CA GLY A 110 -13.72 -9.88 2.74
C GLY A 110 -14.36 -11.21 2.32
N VAL A 111 -15.08 -11.22 1.21
CA VAL A 111 -15.74 -12.44 0.68
C VAL A 111 -14.72 -13.54 0.43
N GLN A 112 -13.50 -13.20 -0.01
CA GLN A 112 -12.45 -14.18 -0.30
C GLN A 112 -12.02 -14.97 0.94
N ILE A 113 -12.19 -14.42 2.12
CA ILE A 113 -11.83 -15.06 3.40
C ILE A 113 -13.03 -15.27 4.33
N GLY A 114 -14.26 -15.06 3.83
CA GLY A 114 -15.48 -15.32 4.61
C GLY A 114 -15.81 -14.30 5.68
N VAL A 115 -15.38 -13.05 5.52
CA VAL A 115 -15.70 -11.94 6.43
C VAL A 115 -16.35 -10.79 5.65
N PRO A 116 -17.04 -9.85 6.32
CA PRO A 116 -17.68 -8.73 5.62
C PRO A 116 -16.70 -7.84 4.86
N TYR A 117 -15.55 -7.49 5.48
CA TYR A 117 -14.61 -6.56 4.91
C TYR A 117 -13.17 -6.93 5.25
N ALA A 118 -12.27 -6.73 4.28
CA ALA A 118 -10.83 -6.94 4.47
C ALA A 118 -10.04 -6.03 3.55
N GLU A 119 -8.78 -5.82 3.91
CA GLU A 119 -7.74 -5.31 3.01
C GLU A 119 -6.79 -6.44 2.67
N VAL A 120 -6.18 -6.37 1.49
CA VAL A 120 -5.21 -7.37 1.05
C VAL A 120 -3.86 -6.71 0.77
N PHE A 121 -2.79 -7.47 1.05
CA PHE A 121 -1.41 -7.01 0.85
C PHE A 121 -0.61 -8.10 0.15
N GLU A 122 0.35 -7.68 -0.68
CA GLU A 122 1.48 -8.53 -1.02
C GLU A 122 2.48 -8.50 0.14
N ALA A 123 3.18 -9.60 0.35
CA ALA A 123 4.16 -9.73 1.44
C ALA A 123 5.53 -10.14 0.89
N PRO A 124 6.27 -9.22 0.23
CA PRO A 124 7.58 -9.56 -0.34
C PRO A 124 8.63 -9.93 0.70
N ARG A 125 8.47 -9.47 1.94
CA ARG A 125 9.35 -9.85 3.04
C ARG A 125 8.60 -9.86 4.36
N ILE A 126 8.74 -10.96 5.09
CA ILE A 126 8.25 -11.08 6.46
C ILE A 126 9.44 -11.42 7.35
N VAL A 127 9.68 -10.58 8.36
CA VAL A 127 10.75 -10.75 9.34
C VAL A 127 10.10 -10.94 10.70
N LEU A 128 10.30 -12.11 11.28
CA LEU A 128 9.73 -12.48 12.59
C LEU A 128 10.72 -12.23 13.73
#